data_f765bcc8bd8136292b792266e274855f
#
_entry.id   f765bcc8bd8136292b792266e274855f
#
_cell.length_a   1.000
_cell.length_b   1.000
_cell.length_c   1.000
_cell.angle_alpha   90.00
_cell.angle_beta   90.00
_cell.angle_gamma   90.00
#
_symmetry.space_group_name_H-M   'P 1'
#
loop_
_entity.id
_entity.type
_entity.pdbx_description
1 polymer ?
#
loop_
_entity_poly.entity_id
_entity_poly.type
_entity_poly.pdbx_seq_one_letter_code
_entity_poly.pdbx_strand_id
1 'polypeptide(L)'
;KGDKRYDVTFMKELPDVAKGNAGKTGYYTWYTNGQSLKGYKVQRYYSAWYETADDIAAWRAEDPANRANTYVIPMDTKSKEAQQMTGADKDYYANQEFVFGSSPCKKFDDAVTMSNQNSMDYHDVHIITLSEVYLIAAEAYMKAGNNPKALERINAVRERAGFLDASSIDIESILKERACELFGNGQRYFDLRRTGTLVNHCNLYNPQLENQAQARIGEKILRPIPQAAIDANDQLTSADQNPGY
;
A
#
# COMPACT_ATOMS: atom_id res chain seq x y z
N LYS A 1 0.12 -15.24 1.75
CA LYS A 1 1.17 -16.07 1.14
C LYS A 1 0.68 -16.54 -0.22
N GLY A 2 1.49 -16.38 -1.27
CA GLY A 2 1.16 -16.82 -2.63
C GLY A 2 0.54 -15.76 -3.55
N ASP A 3 0.09 -14.62 -3.04
CA ASP A 3 -0.39 -13.51 -3.87
C ASP A 3 0.80 -12.79 -4.53
N LYS A 4 0.92 -12.94 -5.85
CA LYS A 4 2.04 -12.37 -6.62
C LYS A 4 2.02 -10.84 -6.70
N ARG A 5 0.88 -10.21 -6.42
CA ARG A 5 0.76 -8.75 -6.44
C ARG A 5 1.63 -8.08 -5.39
N TYR A 6 1.87 -8.76 -4.26
CA TYR A 6 2.73 -8.23 -3.22
C TYR A 6 4.14 -7.96 -3.76
N ASP A 7 4.74 -8.96 -4.43
CA ASP A 7 6.12 -8.88 -4.91
C ASP A 7 6.32 -7.85 -6.04
N VAL A 8 5.28 -7.58 -6.84
CA VAL A 8 5.34 -6.57 -7.91
C VAL A 8 4.96 -5.16 -7.43
N THR A 9 4.23 -5.06 -6.33
CA THR A 9 3.75 -3.77 -5.81
C THR A 9 4.69 -3.15 -4.80
N PHE A 10 5.34 -3.98 -3.96
CA PHE A 10 6.11 -3.53 -2.82
C PHE A 10 7.59 -3.93 -2.91
N MET A 11 8.44 -3.08 -2.34
CA MET A 11 9.85 -3.42 -2.12
C MET A 11 10.00 -4.17 -0.82
N LYS A 12 10.50 -5.41 -0.88
CA LYS A 12 10.89 -6.14 0.33
C LYS A 12 12.25 -5.71 0.86
N GLU A 13 13.15 -5.35 -0.02
CA GLU A 13 14.53 -4.98 0.31
C GLU A 13 14.82 -3.55 -0.12
N LEU A 14 15.43 -2.75 0.76
CA LEU A 14 15.97 -1.43 0.42
C LEU A 14 17.49 -1.46 0.47
N PRO A 15 18.17 -0.99 -0.58
CA PRO A 15 19.62 -0.93 -0.63
C PRO A 15 20.17 0.14 0.33
N ASP A 16 21.35 -0.13 0.88
CA ASP A 16 22.13 0.89 1.59
C ASP A 16 22.93 1.71 0.59
N VAL A 17 22.39 2.87 0.21
CA VAL A 17 23.03 3.76 -0.78
C VAL A 17 24.31 4.37 -0.23
N ALA A 18 24.42 4.55 1.10
CA ALA A 18 25.56 5.21 1.74
C ALA A 18 26.73 4.27 2.01
N LYS A 19 26.47 2.98 2.26
CA LYS A 19 27.46 2.04 2.81
C LYS A 19 27.90 0.95 1.83
N GLY A 20 28.24 1.27 0.61
CA GLY A 20 28.89 0.31 -0.27
C GLY A 20 28.18 -0.02 -1.58
N ASN A 21 27.12 0.68 -1.88
CA ASN A 21 26.46 0.62 -3.19
C ASN A 21 26.81 1.85 -4.06
N ALA A 22 27.63 2.78 -3.54
CA ALA A 22 28.11 3.94 -4.27
C ALA A 22 28.86 3.48 -5.53
N GLY A 23 28.52 4.04 -6.68
CA GLY A 23 29.10 3.69 -7.98
C GLY A 23 28.56 2.40 -8.62
N LYS A 24 27.67 1.66 -7.99
CA LYS A 24 26.95 0.58 -8.67
C LYS A 24 25.88 1.19 -9.57
N THR A 25 26.10 1.06 -10.86
CA THR A 25 25.10 1.40 -11.87
C THR A 25 23.95 0.41 -11.77
N GLY A 26 22.72 0.87 -11.97
CA GLY A 26 21.56 -0.01 -11.98
C GLY A 26 20.83 -0.09 -10.66
N TYR A 27 20.84 0.99 -9.87
CA TYR A 27 19.98 1.12 -8.68
C TYR A 27 18.52 0.72 -8.97
N TYR A 28 18.03 1.02 -10.17
CA TYR A 28 16.70 0.65 -10.63
C TYR A 28 16.64 -0.65 -11.43
N THR A 29 17.76 -1.25 -11.81
CA THR A 29 17.79 -2.45 -12.65
C THR A 29 17.15 -3.65 -11.97
N TRP A 30 17.27 -3.76 -10.65
CA TRP A 30 16.64 -4.83 -9.88
C TRP A 30 15.12 -4.64 -9.74
N TYR A 31 14.60 -3.42 -9.85
CA TYR A 31 13.17 -3.14 -9.89
C TYR A 31 12.51 -3.76 -11.11
N THR A 32 13.10 -3.53 -12.28
CA THR A 32 12.55 -4.02 -13.55
C THR A 32 12.56 -5.54 -13.64
N ASN A 33 13.53 -6.19 -13.01
CA ASN A 33 13.71 -7.63 -13.11
C ASN A 33 13.05 -8.41 -11.96
N GLY A 34 12.44 -7.74 -10.98
CA GLY A 34 11.83 -8.38 -9.81
C GLY A 34 12.83 -9.19 -8.97
N GLN A 35 14.12 -8.90 -9.10
CA GLN A 35 15.18 -9.67 -8.45
C GLN A 35 15.47 -9.16 -7.06
N SER A 36 15.92 -10.07 -6.19
CA SER A 36 16.50 -9.75 -4.90
C SER A 36 17.74 -8.85 -5.03
N LEU A 37 18.03 -8.03 -4.03
CA LEU A 37 19.24 -7.21 -3.93
C LEU A 37 20.51 -8.04 -3.63
N LYS A 38 20.61 -9.24 -4.19
CA LYS A 38 21.79 -10.09 -4.04
C LYS A 38 23.03 -9.37 -4.58
N GLY A 39 24.09 -9.32 -3.77
CA GLY A 39 25.31 -8.61 -4.10
C GLY A 39 25.27 -7.10 -3.81
N TYR A 40 24.18 -6.59 -3.29
CA TYR A 40 24.06 -5.22 -2.78
C TYR A 40 23.91 -5.24 -1.27
N LYS A 41 24.50 -4.28 -0.58
CA LYS A 41 24.21 -4.08 0.84
C LYS A 41 22.76 -3.69 1.02
N VAL A 42 22.06 -4.47 1.82
CA VAL A 42 20.65 -4.26 2.13
C VAL A 42 20.56 -3.52 3.46
N GLN A 43 19.94 -2.35 3.46
CA GLN A 43 19.73 -1.56 4.66
C GLN A 43 18.52 -2.04 5.45
N ARG A 44 17.40 -2.30 4.75
CA ARG A 44 16.13 -2.71 5.36
C ARG A 44 15.55 -3.90 4.62
N TYR A 45 14.96 -4.81 5.38
CA TYR A 45 14.17 -5.93 4.89
C TYR A 45 12.79 -5.87 5.55
N TYR A 46 11.77 -5.72 4.76
CA TYR A 46 10.38 -5.73 5.20
C TYR A 46 9.88 -7.16 5.18
N SER A 47 9.90 -7.84 6.34
CA SER A 47 9.44 -9.22 6.43
C SER A 47 7.92 -9.29 6.39
N ALA A 48 7.38 -10.22 5.59
CA ALA A 48 5.95 -10.45 5.55
C ALA A 48 5.47 -11.07 6.88
N TRP A 49 4.22 -10.83 7.24
CA TRP A 49 3.61 -11.30 8.49
C TRP A 49 3.68 -12.82 8.70
N TYR A 50 3.86 -13.59 7.63
CA TYR A 50 3.97 -15.06 7.67
C TYR A 50 5.43 -15.56 7.65
N GLU A 51 6.41 -14.69 7.53
CA GLU A 51 7.83 -15.07 7.57
C GLU A 51 8.29 -15.25 9.01
N THR A 52 8.93 -16.37 9.26
CA THR A 52 9.46 -16.75 10.56
C THR A 52 10.89 -16.24 10.75
N ALA A 53 11.41 -16.36 11.97
CA ALA A 53 12.82 -16.08 12.25
C ALA A 53 13.76 -16.97 11.41
N ASP A 54 13.36 -18.22 11.15
CA ASP A 54 14.12 -19.15 10.32
C ASP A 54 14.12 -18.73 8.84
N ASP A 55 12.99 -18.24 8.32
CA ASP A 55 12.92 -17.67 6.96
C ASP A 55 13.86 -16.48 6.81
N ILE A 56 13.89 -15.59 7.81
CA ILE A 56 14.79 -14.43 7.84
C ILE A 56 16.25 -14.86 7.96
N ALA A 57 16.55 -15.86 8.78
CA ALA A 57 17.90 -16.41 8.91
C ALA A 57 18.37 -17.05 7.61
N ALA A 58 17.51 -17.79 6.92
CA ALA A 58 17.78 -18.37 5.60
C ALA A 58 18.05 -17.27 4.56
N TRP A 59 17.23 -16.23 4.53
CA TRP A 59 17.44 -15.07 3.67
C TRP A 59 18.79 -14.39 3.92
N ARG A 60 19.19 -14.21 5.18
CA ARG A 60 20.52 -13.66 5.52
C ARG A 60 21.67 -14.57 5.07
N ALA A 61 21.48 -15.88 5.19
CA ALA A 61 22.48 -16.87 4.83
C ALA A 61 22.76 -16.96 3.33
N GLU A 62 21.83 -16.51 2.47
CA GLU A 62 22.04 -16.46 1.02
C GLU A 62 23.10 -15.44 0.59
N ASP A 63 23.25 -14.33 1.33
CA ASP A 63 24.25 -13.27 1.06
C ASP A 63 24.72 -12.62 2.38
N PRO A 64 25.52 -13.34 3.20
CA PRO A 64 25.90 -12.86 4.53
C PRO A 64 26.71 -11.58 4.49
N ALA A 65 27.51 -11.37 3.45
CA ALA A 65 28.35 -10.18 3.30
C ALA A 65 27.53 -8.89 3.17
N ASN A 66 26.35 -8.99 2.61
CA ASN A 66 25.49 -7.84 2.30
C ASN A 66 24.25 -7.76 3.19
N ARG A 67 23.86 -8.86 3.86
CA ARG A 67 22.59 -8.95 4.62
C ARG A 67 22.79 -9.14 6.14
N ALA A 68 24.02 -9.41 6.64
CA ALA A 68 24.26 -9.67 8.06
C ALA A 68 23.72 -8.55 8.97
N ASN A 69 23.93 -7.31 8.60
CA ASN A 69 23.55 -6.12 9.37
C ASN A 69 22.27 -5.45 8.88
N THR A 70 21.49 -6.14 8.06
CA THR A 70 20.22 -5.59 7.57
C THR A 70 19.23 -5.45 8.73
N TYR A 71 18.60 -4.29 8.79
CA TYR A 71 17.51 -4.05 9.71
C TYR A 71 16.22 -4.72 9.19
N VAL A 72 15.62 -5.59 10.00
CA VAL A 72 14.38 -6.30 9.65
C VAL A 72 13.19 -5.58 10.27
N ILE A 73 12.24 -5.18 9.45
CA ILE A 73 11.00 -4.50 9.85
C ILE A 73 9.85 -5.48 9.63
N PRO A 74 9.22 -6.01 10.70
CA PRO A 74 8.04 -6.85 10.57
C PRO A 74 6.84 -6.07 10.02
N MET A 75 6.19 -6.62 9.00
CA MET A 75 5.06 -5.97 8.33
C MET A 75 3.75 -6.04 9.11
N ASP A 76 3.67 -6.89 10.13
CA ASP A 76 2.55 -7.00 11.07
C ASP A 76 2.67 -6.05 12.26
N THR A 77 3.82 -5.39 12.39
CA THR A 77 4.11 -4.50 13.50
C THR A 77 3.40 -3.17 13.29
N LYS A 78 2.68 -2.71 14.30
CA LYS A 78 2.11 -1.37 14.31
C LYS A 78 3.24 -0.33 14.20
N SER A 79 2.99 0.77 13.50
CA SER A 79 4.01 1.78 13.19
C SER A 79 4.81 2.27 14.41
N LYS A 80 4.20 2.32 15.60
CA LYS A 80 4.88 2.69 16.86
C LYS A 80 5.88 1.64 17.34
N GLU A 81 5.58 0.37 17.14
CA GLU A 81 6.47 -0.73 17.54
C GLU A 81 7.64 -0.84 16.55
N ALA A 82 7.39 -0.60 15.26
CA ALA A 82 8.43 -0.49 14.25
C ALA A 82 9.40 0.68 14.51
N GLN A 83 8.94 1.73 15.19
CA GLN A 83 9.78 2.86 15.60
C GLN A 83 10.62 2.59 16.86
N GLN A 84 10.35 1.55 17.63
CA GLN A 84 11.14 1.16 18.82
C GLN A 84 12.41 0.38 18.44
N MET A 85 13.13 0.91 17.46
CA MET A 85 14.39 0.32 17.01
C MET A 85 15.46 0.45 18.08
N THR A 86 16.20 -0.62 18.34
CA THR A 86 17.31 -0.66 19.30
C THR A 86 18.65 -0.80 18.58
N GLY A 87 19.69 -0.16 19.11
CA GLY A 87 21.06 -0.30 18.60
C GLY A 87 21.54 0.89 17.75
N ALA A 88 22.61 0.68 16.99
CA ALA A 88 23.26 1.73 16.17
C ALA A 88 22.33 2.32 15.09
N ASP A 89 21.27 1.62 14.73
CA ASP A 89 20.29 2.09 13.77
C ASP A 89 19.30 3.09 14.39
N LYS A 90 19.21 3.16 15.73
CA LYS A 90 18.33 4.10 16.42
C LYS A 90 18.67 5.54 16.08
N ASP A 91 19.95 5.90 16.02
CA ASP A 91 20.38 7.28 15.72
C ASP A 91 20.16 7.65 14.25
N TYR A 92 20.29 6.69 13.34
CA TYR A 92 20.03 6.92 11.92
C TYR A 92 18.53 7.12 11.66
N TYR A 93 17.68 6.40 12.39
CA TYR A 93 16.23 6.43 12.19
C TYR A 93 15.51 7.42 13.10
N ALA A 94 16.11 7.82 14.24
CA ALA A 94 15.52 8.80 15.16
C ALA A 94 15.28 10.18 14.51
N ASN A 95 16.03 10.50 13.46
CA ASN A 95 15.85 11.72 12.68
C ASN A 95 14.89 11.59 11.49
N GLN A 96 14.35 10.39 11.26
CA GLN A 96 13.33 10.17 10.23
C GLN A 96 11.99 9.98 10.92
N GLU A 97 11.22 11.04 11.02
CA GLU A 97 9.93 11.11 11.73
C GLU A 97 8.89 10.05 11.31
N PHE A 98 9.17 9.25 10.27
CA PHE A 98 8.18 8.34 9.66
C PHE A 98 8.77 7.03 9.17
N VAL A 99 9.26 6.19 10.07
CA VAL A 99 9.47 4.78 9.72
C VAL A 99 8.16 4.04 9.96
N PHE A 100 7.30 4.04 8.94
CA PHE A 100 6.15 3.16 8.96
C PHE A 100 6.59 1.72 8.76
N GLY A 101 5.97 0.77 9.45
CA GLY A 101 6.15 -0.67 9.23
C GLY A 101 5.57 -1.14 7.89
N SER A 102 5.58 -0.28 6.87
CA SER A 102 5.07 -0.56 5.54
C SER A 102 6.17 -0.50 4.50
N SER A 103 6.22 -1.51 3.65
CA SER A 103 7.13 -1.56 2.52
C SER A 103 6.84 -0.43 1.53
N PRO A 104 7.86 0.24 0.98
CA PRO A 104 7.67 1.22 -0.07
C PRO A 104 6.98 0.62 -1.29
N CYS A 105 6.09 1.39 -1.90
CA CYS A 105 5.41 0.99 -3.12
C CYS A 105 6.32 1.25 -4.33
N LYS A 106 6.46 0.24 -5.19
CA LYS A 106 7.18 0.35 -6.47
C LYS A 106 6.28 0.23 -7.70
N LYS A 107 4.96 0.13 -7.49
CA LYS A 107 3.98 -0.11 -8.56
C LYS A 107 4.02 0.93 -9.68
N PHE A 108 4.40 2.15 -9.33
CA PHE A 108 4.42 3.28 -10.27
C PHE A 108 5.83 3.74 -10.62
N ASP A 109 6.86 3.01 -10.17
CA ASP A 109 8.25 3.37 -10.48
C ASP A 109 8.55 3.12 -11.95
N ASP A 110 9.05 4.15 -12.63
CA ASP A 110 9.60 4.04 -13.96
C ASP A 110 11.13 3.82 -13.89
N ALA A 111 11.50 2.57 -13.73
CA ALA A 111 12.90 2.20 -13.59
C ALA A 111 13.73 2.37 -14.88
N VAL A 112 13.09 2.60 -16.02
CA VAL A 112 13.74 2.70 -17.33
C VAL A 112 14.01 4.15 -17.70
N THR A 113 13.07 5.05 -17.50
CA THR A 113 13.17 6.45 -17.96
C THR A 113 13.40 7.44 -16.83
N MET A 114 13.19 7.03 -15.57
CA MET A 114 13.45 7.87 -14.42
C MET A 114 14.93 8.20 -14.29
N SER A 115 15.30 9.44 -14.56
CA SER A 115 16.65 9.95 -14.30
C SER A 115 16.69 10.58 -12.91
N ASN A 116 17.80 10.39 -12.19
CA ASN A 116 18.06 11.03 -10.88
C ASN A 116 18.02 12.57 -10.93
N GLN A 117 17.99 13.15 -12.12
CA GLN A 117 18.10 14.59 -12.31
C GLN A 117 16.75 15.29 -12.47
N ASN A 118 15.70 14.62 -12.90
CA ASN A 118 14.49 15.32 -13.32
C ASN A 118 13.25 15.03 -12.49
N SER A 119 13.26 14.04 -11.57
CA SER A 119 12.10 13.63 -10.78
C SER A 119 10.83 13.42 -11.62
N MET A 120 11.02 13.09 -12.90
CA MET A 120 9.94 12.88 -13.86
C MET A 120 9.75 11.39 -14.06
N ASP A 121 8.52 10.98 -14.02
CA ASP A 121 8.05 9.63 -14.31
C ASP A 121 7.20 9.69 -15.59
N TYR A 122 7.55 8.85 -16.56
CA TYR A 122 6.83 8.75 -17.84
C TYR A 122 5.96 7.49 -17.91
N HIS A 123 5.73 6.87 -16.75
CA HIS A 123 4.86 5.70 -16.67
C HIS A 123 3.40 6.09 -16.95
N ASP A 124 2.74 5.33 -17.81
CA ASP A 124 1.33 5.53 -18.12
C ASP A 124 0.45 5.30 -16.89
N VAL A 125 -0.40 6.26 -16.57
CA VAL A 125 -1.38 6.12 -15.49
C VAL A 125 -2.65 5.49 -16.04
N HIS A 126 -2.99 4.32 -15.52
CA HIS A 126 -4.23 3.63 -15.89
C HIS A 126 -5.44 4.34 -15.29
N ILE A 127 -6.33 4.84 -16.13
CA ILE A 127 -7.60 5.46 -15.71
C ILE A 127 -8.56 4.39 -15.19
N ILE A 128 -8.66 3.27 -15.89
CA ILE A 128 -9.45 2.10 -15.51
C ILE A 128 -8.75 0.83 -16.00
N THR A 129 -8.81 -0.23 -15.23
CA THR A 129 -8.22 -1.53 -15.58
C THR A 129 -9.32 -2.58 -15.78
N LEU A 130 -9.03 -3.61 -16.57
CA LEU A 130 -9.96 -4.72 -16.75
C LEU A 130 -10.30 -5.42 -15.44
N SER A 131 -9.32 -5.56 -14.54
CA SER A 131 -9.54 -6.12 -13.21
C SER A 131 -10.51 -5.28 -12.38
N GLU A 132 -10.46 -3.96 -12.49
CA GLU A 132 -11.44 -3.07 -11.85
C GLU A 132 -12.86 -3.32 -12.39
N VAL A 133 -13.01 -3.48 -13.71
CA VAL A 133 -14.31 -3.80 -14.34
C VAL A 133 -14.84 -5.15 -13.84
N TYR A 134 -13.98 -6.15 -13.69
CA TYR A 134 -14.37 -7.44 -13.10
C TYR A 134 -14.86 -7.30 -11.65
N LEU A 135 -14.20 -6.48 -10.84
CA LEU A 135 -14.59 -6.26 -9.45
C LEU A 135 -15.88 -5.41 -9.33
N ILE A 136 -16.12 -4.48 -10.25
CA ILE A 136 -17.41 -3.79 -10.38
C ILE A 136 -18.52 -4.77 -10.75
N ALA A 137 -18.25 -5.66 -11.71
CA ALA A 137 -19.22 -6.68 -12.10
C ALA A 137 -19.50 -7.69 -10.97
N ALA A 138 -18.47 -8.07 -10.19
CA ALA A 138 -18.64 -8.93 -9.01
C ALA A 138 -19.59 -8.29 -7.99
N GLU A 139 -19.42 -7.00 -7.68
CA GLU A 139 -20.30 -6.27 -6.78
C GLU A 139 -21.72 -6.15 -7.32
N ALA A 140 -21.88 -5.85 -8.61
CA ALA A 140 -23.17 -5.75 -9.24
C ALA A 140 -23.95 -7.08 -9.21
N TYR A 141 -23.30 -8.19 -9.54
CA TYR A 141 -23.91 -9.52 -9.46
C TYR A 141 -24.25 -9.93 -8.03
N MET A 142 -23.37 -9.64 -7.06
CA MET A 142 -23.66 -9.89 -5.65
C MET A 142 -24.90 -9.12 -5.20
N LYS A 143 -24.99 -7.83 -5.51
CA LYS A 143 -26.15 -6.99 -5.14
C LYS A 143 -27.44 -7.43 -5.85
N ALA A 144 -27.32 -8.03 -7.03
CA ALA A 144 -28.44 -8.63 -7.75
C ALA A 144 -28.81 -10.05 -7.26
N GLY A 145 -28.15 -10.56 -6.20
CA GLY A 145 -28.38 -11.90 -5.65
C GLY A 145 -27.79 -13.04 -6.49
N ASN A 146 -26.97 -12.74 -7.52
CA ASN A 146 -26.33 -13.74 -8.37
C ASN A 146 -24.91 -14.03 -7.89
N ASN A 147 -24.79 -14.65 -6.71
CA ASN A 147 -23.50 -14.97 -6.10
C ASN A 147 -22.60 -15.88 -6.94
N PRO A 148 -23.10 -16.88 -7.71
CA PRO A 148 -22.23 -17.67 -8.58
C PRO A 148 -21.48 -16.82 -9.62
N LYS A 149 -22.16 -15.89 -10.30
CA LYS A 149 -21.52 -14.98 -11.25
C LYS A 149 -20.59 -13.97 -10.56
N ALA A 150 -20.94 -13.52 -9.37
CA ALA A 150 -20.09 -12.64 -8.58
C ALA A 150 -18.78 -13.34 -8.20
N LEU A 151 -18.84 -14.60 -7.76
CA LEU A 151 -17.67 -15.43 -7.47
C LEU A 151 -16.81 -15.69 -8.72
N GLU A 152 -17.42 -15.98 -9.87
CA GLU A 152 -16.69 -16.13 -11.13
C GLU A 152 -15.86 -14.88 -11.45
N ARG A 153 -16.42 -13.69 -11.24
CA ARG A 153 -15.72 -12.42 -11.56
C ARG A 153 -14.59 -12.12 -10.59
N ILE A 154 -14.79 -12.27 -9.30
CA ILE A 154 -13.74 -12.02 -8.31
C ILE A 154 -12.61 -13.06 -8.42
N ASN A 155 -12.95 -14.34 -8.67
CA ASN A 155 -11.96 -15.41 -8.80
C ASN A 155 -11.10 -15.25 -10.04
N ALA A 156 -11.62 -14.77 -11.14
CA ALA A 156 -10.80 -14.44 -12.33
C ALA A 156 -9.66 -13.43 -12.00
N VAL A 157 -9.90 -12.46 -11.12
CA VAL A 157 -8.87 -11.53 -10.64
C VAL A 157 -7.87 -12.24 -9.72
N ARG A 158 -8.37 -13.09 -8.80
CA ARG A 158 -7.55 -13.82 -7.82
C ARG A 158 -6.66 -14.87 -8.48
N GLU A 159 -7.18 -15.63 -9.43
CA GLU A 159 -6.44 -16.62 -10.24
C GLU A 159 -5.27 -15.97 -10.98
N ARG A 160 -5.52 -14.84 -11.65
CA ARG A 160 -4.46 -14.06 -12.31
C ARG A 160 -3.36 -13.65 -11.35
N ALA A 161 -3.71 -13.29 -10.12
CA ALA A 161 -2.78 -12.95 -9.06
C ALA A 161 -2.07 -14.17 -8.44
N GLY A 162 -2.45 -15.39 -8.82
CA GLY A 162 -1.96 -16.63 -8.21
C GLY A 162 -2.46 -16.83 -6.79
N PHE A 163 -3.59 -16.23 -6.45
CA PHE A 163 -4.19 -16.32 -5.13
C PHE A 163 -5.35 -17.33 -5.11
N LEU A 164 -5.67 -17.85 -3.92
CA LEU A 164 -6.70 -18.86 -3.75
C LEU A 164 -8.10 -18.28 -4.06
N ASP A 165 -8.95 -19.09 -4.67
CA ASP A 165 -10.33 -18.73 -4.98
C ASP A 165 -11.14 -18.42 -3.72
N ALA A 166 -12.00 -17.42 -3.85
CA ALA A 166 -13.02 -17.14 -2.85
C ALA A 166 -14.15 -18.18 -2.95
N SER A 167 -14.56 -18.73 -1.82
CA SER A 167 -15.68 -19.68 -1.72
C SER A 167 -17.00 -18.98 -1.37
N SER A 168 -16.94 -17.76 -0.87
CA SER A 168 -18.10 -16.92 -0.54
C SER A 168 -17.84 -15.48 -0.96
N ILE A 169 -18.92 -14.71 -1.10
CA ILE A 169 -18.81 -13.32 -1.53
C ILE A 169 -19.77 -12.44 -0.74
N ASP A 170 -19.22 -11.34 -0.25
CA ASP A 170 -19.91 -10.24 0.41
C ASP A 170 -19.21 -8.93 0.06
N ILE A 171 -19.73 -7.82 0.55
CA ILE A 171 -19.15 -6.50 0.25
C ILE A 171 -17.73 -6.35 0.82
N GLU A 172 -17.45 -6.94 1.98
CA GLU A 172 -16.13 -6.86 2.62
C GLU A 172 -15.07 -7.63 1.83
N SER A 173 -15.41 -8.82 1.32
CA SER A 173 -14.52 -9.61 0.47
C SER A 173 -14.20 -8.88 -0.84
N ILE A 174 -15.18 -8.21 -1.45
CA ILE A 174 -14.97 -7.39 -2.64
C ILE A 174 -14.09 -6.17 -2.31
N LEU A 175 -14.38 -5.45 -1.22
CA LEU A 175 -13.57 -4.29 -0.81
C LEU A 175 -12.12 -4.67 -0.47
N LYS A 176 -11.92 -5.86 0.09
CA LYS A 176 -10.58 -6.41 0.36
C LYS A 176 -9.85 -6.72 -0.94
N GLU A 177 -10.51 -7.38 -1.89
CA GLU A 177 -9.91 -7.68 -3.20
C GLU A 177 -9.58 -6.40 -3.97
N ARG A 178 -10.49 -5.40 -3.96
CA ARG A 178 -10.23 -4.08 -4.55
C ARG A 178 -9.04 -3.38 -3.89
N ALA A 179 -8.88 -3.51 -2.57
CA ALA A 179 -7.73 -2.93 -1.88
C ALA A 179 -6.40 -3.56 -2.33
N CYS A 180 -6.36 -4.87 -2.55
CA CYS A 180 -5.18 -5.58 -3.04
C CYS A 180 -4.88 -5.28 -4.52
N GLU A 181 -5.91 -5.29 -5.36
CA GLU A 181 -5.76 -5.13 -6.81
C GLU A 181 -5.49 -3.68 -7.22
N LEU A 182 -6.22 -2.75 -6.62
CA LEU A 182 -6.21 -1.32 -6.96
C LEU A 182 -5.36 -0.49 -6.00
N PHE A 183 -4.43 -1.13 -5.28
CA PHE A 183 -3.52 -0.42 -4.39
C PHE A 183 -2.80 0.70 -5.13
N GLY A 184 -2.85 1.91 -4.57
CA GLY A 184 -2.22 3.10 -5.16
C GLY A 184 -3.01 3.77 -6.30
N ASN A 185 -4.08 3.15 -6.84
CA ASN A 185 -4.89 3.75 -7.92
C ASN A 185 -5.84 4.87 -7.45
N GLY A 186 -5.80 5.25 -6.18
CA GLY A 186 -6.64 6.34 -5.65
C GLY A 186 -8.11 5.99 -5.37
N GLN A 187 -8.53 4.75 -5.62
CA GLN A 187 -9.94 4.34 -5.54
C GLN A 187 -10.43 4.07 -4.11
N ARG A 188 -9.54 3.75 -3.17
CA ARG A 188 -9.92 3.25 -1.84
C ARG A 188 -10.87 4.14 -1.07
N TYR A 189 -10.64 5.45 -1.06
CA TYR A 189 -11.50 6.41 -0.36
C TYR A 189 -12.95 6.38 -0.90
N PHE A 190 -13.08 6.37 -2.22
CA PHE A 190 -14.39 6.34 -2.88
C PHE A 190 -15.12 5.02 -2.63
N ASP A 191 -14.42 3.89 -2.66
CA ASP A 191 -14.98 2.59 -2.36
C ASP A 191 -15.55 2.52 -0.94
N LEU A 192 -14.77 2.93 0.05
CA LEU A 192 -15.20 2.90 1.44
C LEU A 192 -16.34 3.89 1.73
N ARG A 193 -16.30 5.06 1.07
CA ARG A 193 -17.34 6.07 1.25
C ARG A 193 -18.68 5.63 0.64
N ARG A 194 -18.70 5.15 -0.61
CA ARG A 194 -19.92 4.73 -1.30
C ARG A 194 -20.59 3.51 -0.66
N THR A 195 -19.81 2.68 0.04
CA THR A 195 -20.32 1.50 0.75
C THR A 195 -20.68 1.80 2.22
N GLY A 196 -20.45 3.02 2.71
CA GLY A 196 -20.70 3.41 4.10
C GLY A 196 -19.70 2.82 5.11
N THR A 197 -18.60 2.21 4.66
CA THR A 197 -17.66 1.49 5.52
C THR A 197 -16.42 2.34 5.89
N LEU A 198 -16.33 3.59 5.43
CA LEU A 198 -15.14 4.45 5.60
C LEU A 198 -14.70 4.57 7.06
N VAL A 199 -15.63 4.94 7.95
CA VAL A 199 -15.31 5.16 9.37
C VAL A 199 -14.80 3.88 10.03
N ASN A 200 -15.50 2.77 9.79
CA ASN A 200 -15.14 1.47 10.34
C ASN A 200 -13.76 1.01 9.88
N HIS A 201 -13.49 1.08 8.56
CA HIS A 201 -12.20 0.69 8.01
C HIS A 201 -11.06 1.60 8.49
N CYS A 202 -11.28 2.91 8.58
CA CYS A 202 -10.29 3.82 9.11
C CYS A 202 -9.94 3.50 10.57
N ASN A 203 -10.94 3.22 11.40
CA ASN A 203 -10.72 2.87 12.81
C ASN A 203 -9.98 1.54 12.98
N LEU A 204 -10.25 0.57 12.11
CA LEU A 204 -9.63 -0.76 12.20
C LEU A 204 -8.21 -0.82 11.62
N TYR A 205 -7.96 -0.08 10.55
CA TYR A 205 -6.76 -0.30 9.72
C TYR A 205 -5.84 0.92 9.57
N ASN A 206 -6.22 2.10 10.07
CA ASN A 206 -5.36 3.26 9.99
C ASN A 206 -4.70 3.57 11.34
N PRO A 207 -3.43 3.18 11.55
CA PRO A 207 -2.76 3.39 12.83
C PRO A 207 -2.56 4.86 13.20
N GLN A 208 -2.61 5.77 12.23
CA GLN A 208 -2.50 7.22 12.49
C GLN A 208 -3.74 7.78 13.19
N LEU A 209 -4.86 7.06 13.12
CA LEU A 209 -6.12 7.50 13.71
C LEU A 209 -6.36 6.98 15.14
N GLU A 210 -5.47 6.13 15.63
CA GLU A 210 -5.62 5.43 16.90
C GLU A 210 -5.74 6.37 18.12
N ASN A 211 -5.29 7.63 18.05
CA ASN A 211 -5.22 8.53 19.21
C ASN A 211 -5.88 9.90 19.07
N GLN A 212 -6.27 10.35 17.89
CA GLN A 212 -6.72 11.75 17.74
C GLN A 212 -7.90 11.99 16.79
N ALA A 213 -8.24 11.07 15.94
CA ALA A 213 -9.12 11.36 14.83
C ALA A 213 -10.35 10.46 14.69
N GLN A 214 -10.52 9.46 15.56
CA GLN A 214 -11.68 8.55 15.48
C GLN A 214 -13.00 9.33 15.58
N ALA A 215 -13.08 10.33 16.47
CA ALA A 215 -14.25 11.18 16.59
C ALA A 215 -14.45 12.09 15.37
N ARG A 216 -13.36 12.52 14.72
CA ARG A 216 -13.44 13.50 13.62
C ARG A 216 -13.74 12.91 12.25
N ILE A 217 -13.44 11.63 12.00
CA ILE A 217 -13.77 11.01 10.71
C ILE A 217 -15.28 10.91 10.53
N GLY A 218 -16.01 10.58 11.58
CA GLY A 218 -17.48 10.54 11.56
C GLY A 218 -18.07 11.91 11.23
N GLU A 219 -17.48 12.99 11.73
CA GLU A 219 -17.89 14.36 11.45
C GLU A 219 -17.47 14.84 10.05
N LYS A 220 -16.33 14.36 9.54
CA LYS A 220 -15.71 14.80 8.28
C LYS A 220 -15.89 13.82 7.12
N ILE A 221 -16.95 13.06 7.12
CA ILE A 221 -17.29 12.14 6.00
C ILE A 221 -17.48 12.92 4.69
N LEU A 222 -18.07 14.09 4.76
CA LEU A 222 -18.19 15.01 3.63
C LEU A 222 -16.95 15.90 3.58
N ARG A 223 -16.51 16.23 2.40
CA ARG A 223 -15.44 17.20 2.22
C ARG A 223 -15.96 18.63 2.42
N PRO A 224 -15.11 19.58 2.83
CA PRO A 224 -15.55 20.95 2.97
C PRO A 224 -15.98 21.51 1.60
N ILE A 225 -17.01 22.34 1.61
CA ILE A 225 -17.34 23.18 0.46
C ILE A 225 -16.23 24.24 0.37
N PRO A 226 -15.53 24.39 -0.78
CA PRO A 226 -14.51 25.42 -0.91
C PRO A 226 -15.08 26.80 -0.59
N GLN A 227 -14.35 27.60 0.21
CA GLN A 227 -14.82 28.95 0.59
C GLN A 227 -15.14 29.80 -0.66
N ALA A 228 -14.31 29.71 -1.69
CA ALA A 228 -14.55 30.41 -2.96
C ALA A 228 -15.89 30.03 -3.63
N ALA A 229 -16.38 28.82 -3.42
CA ALA A 229 -17.69 28.41 -3.94
C ALA A 229 -18.83 28.99 -3.13
N ILE A 230 -18.66 29.16 -1.82
CA ILE A 230 -19.61 29.84 -0.94
C ILE A 230 -19.65 31.32 -1.29
N ASP A 231 -18.49 31.95 -1.39
CA ASP A 231 -18.38 33.41 -1.67
C ASP A 231 -18.89 33.78 -3.06
N ALA A 232 -18.86 32.89 -4.03
CA ALA A 232 -19.32 33.08 -5.39
C ALA A 232 -20.83 32.80 -5.58
N ASN A 233 -21.53 32.32 -4.56
CA ASN A 233 -22.95 31.94 -4.67
C ASN A 233 -23.80 32.67 -3.62
N ASP A 234 -24.59 33.60 -4.06
CA ASP A 234 -25.49 34.40 -3.21
C ASP A 234 -26.51 33.57 -2.41
N GLN A 235 -26.70 32.30 -2.77
CA GLN A 235 -27.60 31.38 -2.08
C GLN A 235 -26.91 30.57 -0.98
N LEU A 236 -25.57 30.66 -0.87
CA LEU A 236 -24.79 29.94 0.13
C LEU A 236 -24.23 30.93 1.17
N THR A 237 -24.15 30.40 2.40
CA THR A 237 -23.52 31.09 3.53
C THR A 237 -22.54 30.14 4.23
N SER A 238 -21.77 30.63 5.16
CA SER A 238 -20.91 29.77 6.00
C SER A 238 -21.69 28.75 6.83
N ALA A 239 -23.01 28.95 7.02
CA ALA A 239 -23.88 27.99 7.69
C ALA A 239 -24.20 26.76 6.85
N ASP A 240 -24.00 26.84 5.52
CA ASP A 240 -24.21 25.73 4.60
C ASP A 240 -23.00 24.82 4.48
N GLN A 241 -21.93 25.13 5.22
CA GLN A 241 -20.74 24.31 5.26
C GLN A 241 -21.02 22.90 5.81
N ASN A 242 -20.35 21.89 5.27
CA ASN A 242 -20.47 20.53 5.76
C ASN A 242 -19.99 20.41 7.23
N PRO A 243 -20.59 19.50 8.02
CA PRO A 243 -20.24 19.32 9.43
C PRO A 243 -18.74 19.08 9.64
N GLY A 244 -18.18 19.71 10.66
CA GLY A 244 -16.77 19.55 11.04
C GLY A 244 -15.79 20.55 10.41
N TYR A 245 -16.31 21.55 9.66
CA TYR A 245 -15.49 22.58 9.04
C TYR A 245 -15.97 23.99 9.38
#